data_d98cc81fa3fa0c7fc697d3d355c8096c
#
_entry.id   d98cc81fa3fa0c7fc697d3d355c8096c
#
_cell.length_a   1.000
_cell.length_b   1.000
_cell.length_c   1.000
_cell.angle_alpha   90.00
_cell.angle_beta   90.00
_cell.angle_gamma   90.00
#
_symmetry.space_group_name_H-M   'P 1'
#
loop_
_entity.id
_entity.type
_entity.pdbx_description
1 polymer ?
#
loop_
_entity_poly.entity_id
_entity_poly.type
_entity_poly.pdbx_seq_one_letter_code
_entity_poly.pdbx_strand_id
1 'polypeptide(L)'
;QFDLAIMMCEGGFPLMETDEMNYQILQSVTRSLAHPGKLIFTTLNGLFPLHHSIEEFCASAGAEGNASYHKNTFDLMTFRDYSITEWMDDDGHINTTESNERYYIPSEITWLLKTLGYRTIELFGAKLGDFSRNDALTTEDFEMLVIAEK
;
A
#
# COMPACT_ATOMS: atom_id res chain seq x y z
N GLN A 1 3.18 25.05 -2.36
CA GLN A 1 2.37 24.05 -3.05
C GLN A 1 3.19 23.39 -4.14
N PHE A 2 2.92 22.12 -4.40
CA PHE A 2 3.66 21.28 -5.35
C PHE A 2 2.71 20.87 -6.49
N ASP A 3 3.25 20.71 -7.69
CA ASP A 3 2.47 20.23 -8.84
C ASP A 3 2.33 18.70 -8.85
N LEU A 4 3.26 18.02 -8.18
CA LEU A 4 3.32 16.56 -8.11
C LEU A 4 3.72 16.11 -6.70
N ALA A 5 3.03 15.09 -6.20
CA ALA A 5 3.45 14.29 -5.05
C ALA A 5 3.59 12.83 -5.48
N ILE A 6 4.64 12.16 -5.04
CA ILE A 6 4.90 10.74 -5.31
C ILE A 6 5.11 10.04 -3.97
N MET A 7 4.42 8.91 -3.76
CA MET A 7 4.50 8.09 -2.57
C MET A 7 4.48 6.61 -3.00
N MET A 8 5.67 6.07 -3.24
CA MET A 8 5.84 4.71 -3.75
C MET A 8 6.24 3.74 -2.64
N CYS A 9 6.12 2.46 -2.90
CA CYS A 9 6.45 1.38 -1.97
C CYS A 9 5.73 1.56 -0.63
N GLU A 10 4.40 1.71 -0.69
CA GLU A 10 3.48 1.97 0.42
C GLU A 10 3.85 3.16 1.32
N GLY A 11 4.77 3.99 1.00
CA GLY A 11 5.32 5.22 1.60
C GLY A 11 4.66 5.86 2.83
N GLY A 12 4.13 5.05 3.75
CA GLY A 12 3.36 5.45 4.92
C GLY A 12 1.85 5.20 4.79
N PHE A 13 1.28 5.28 3.62
CA PHE A 13 -0.09 4.86 3.31
C PHE A 13 0.01 3.51 2.56
N PRO A 14 -0.50 2.42 3.09
CA PRO A 14 -1.54 2.24 4.13
C PRO A 14 -1.04 1.68 5.49
N LEU A 15 0.13 2.05 5.95
CA LEU A 15 0.84 1.39 7.07
C LEU A 15 0.47 1.91 8.47
N MET A 16 -0.48 2.84 8.59
CA MET A 16 -0.88 3.39 9.88
C MET A 16 -1.84 2.46 10.63
N GLU A 17 -1.83 2.57 11.95
CA GLU A 17 -2.64 1.74 12.86
C GLU A 17 -4.15 1.86 12.61
N THR A 18 -4.64 3.03 12.14
CA THR A 18 -6.06 3.27 11.90
C THR A 18 -6.33 3.83 10.50
N ASP A 19 -7.55 3.64 10.02
CA ASP A 19 -7.99 4.15 8.72
C ASP A 19 -8.03 5.68 8.71
N GLU A 20 -8.33 6.31 9.87
CA GLU A 20 -8.28 7.76 10.04
C GLU A 20 -6.87 8.31 9.87
N MET A 21 -5.86 7.64 10.42
CA MET A 21 -4.46 8.03 10.26
C MET A 21 -4.01 7.89 8.81
N ASN A 22 -4.37 6.79 8.14
CA ASN A 22 -4.14 6.62 6.70
C ASN A 22 -4.80 7.75 5.90
N TYR A 23 -6.06 8.06 6.18
CA TYR A 23 -6.78 9.14 5.51
C TYR A 23 -6.13 10.52 5.75
N GLN A 24 -5.61 10.78 6.95
CA GLN A 24 -4.88 12.01 7.27
C GLN A 24 -3.61 12.18 6.43
N ILE A 25 -2.92 11.09 6.07
CA ILE A 25 -1.78 11.14 5.15
C ILE A 25 -2.25 11.66 3.79
N LEU A 26 -3.30 11.07 3.21
CA LEU A 26 -3.86 11.53 1.94
C LEU A 26 -4.34 12.98 1.99
N GLN A 27 -4.98 13.39 3.09
CA GLN A 27 -5.39 14.78 3.30
C GLN A 27 -4.20 15.74 3.32
N SER A 28 -3.12 15.37 4.02
CA SER A 28 -1.92 16.19 4.16
C SER A 28 -1.23 16.38 2.82
N VAL A 29 -1.08 15.30 2.06
CA VAL A 29 -0.54 15.33 0.69
C VAL A 29 -1.44 16.20 -0.21
N THR A 30 -2.76 16.00 -0.15
CA THR A 30 -3.73 16.76 -0.94
C THR A 30 -3.65 18.26 -0.69
N ARG A 31 -3.47 18.69 0.58
CA ARG A 31 -3.31 20.10 0.95
C ARG A 31 -2.01 20.70 0.44
N SER A 32 -0.96 19.90 0.30
CA SER A 32 0.34 20.34 -0.21
C SER A 32 0.34 20.55 -1.71
N LEU A 33 -0.57 19.89 -2.45
CA LEU A 33 -0.67 19.97 -3.89
C LEU A 33 -1.36 21.27 -4.36
N ALA A 34 -0.82 21.85 -5.41
CA ALA A 34 -1.44 22.94 -6.16
C ALA A 34 -2.75 22.48 -6.85
N HIS A 35 -3.42 23.40 -7.52
CA HIS A 35 -4.56 23.12 -8.38
C HIS A 35 -4.30 23.75 -9.78
N PRO A 36 -4.16 22.93 -10.82
CA PRO A 36 -4.17 21.47 -10.86
C PRO A 36 -2.91 20.85 -10.24
N GLY A 37 -3.04 19.70 -9.63
CA GLY A 37 -1.93 18.95 -9.03
C GLY A 37 -2.16 17.44 -9.12
N LYS A 38 -1.06 16.69 -9.15
CA LYS A 38 -1.08 15.25 -9.36
C LYS A 38 -0.51 14.50 -8.16
N LEU A 39 -1.18 13.41 -7.78
CA LEU A 39 -0.71 12.43 -6.80
C LEU A 39 -0.49 11.09 -7.49
N ILE A 40 0.68 10.49 -7.27
CA ILE A 40 1.01 9.13 -7.71
C ILE A 40 1.45 8.34 -6.48
N PHE A 41 0.83 7.19 -6.23
CA PHE A 41 1.23 6.34 -5.10
C PHE A 41 0.93 4.87 -5.38
N THR A 42 1.62 3.98 -4.63
CA THR A 42 1.26 2.57 -4.54
C THR A 42 0.58 2.29 -3.20
N THR A 43 -0.26 1.26 -3.18
CA THR A 43 -0.91 0.76 -1.97
C THR A 43 -1.24 -0.71 -2.12
N LEU A 44 -1.36 -1.42 -0.99
CA LEU A 44 -1.71 -2.82 -0.96
C LEU A 44 -3.11 -3.07 -1.55
N ASN A 45 -3.20 -4.06 -2.43
CA ASN A 45 -4.42 -4.40 -3.16
C ASN A 45 -5.29 -5.36 -2.36
N GLY A 46 -6.44 -4.88 -1.87
CA GLY A 46 -7.41 -5.67 -1.11
C GLY A 46 -8.09 -6.79 -1.90
N LEU A 47 -7.93 -6.86 -3.22
CA LEU A 47 -8.39 -8.01 -4.00
C LEU A 47 -7.45 -9.21 -3.89
N PHE A 48 -6.16 -8.98 -3.67
CA PHE A 48 -5.14 -10.02 -3.59
C PHE A 48 -5.44 -11.06 -2.49
N PRO A 49 -5.67 -10.69 -1.21
CA PRO A 49 -5.89 -11.64 -0.12
C PRO A 49 -7.20 -12.44 -0.22
N LEU A 50 -8.10 -12.08 -1.12
CA LEU A 50 -9.31 -12.86 -1.40
C LEU A 50 -9.04 -14.11 -2.25
N HIS A 51 -7.90 -14.16 -2.94
CA HIS A 51 -7.52 -15.23 -3.87
C HIS A 51 -6.17 -15.87 -3.52
N HIS A 52 -5.35 -15.22 -2.68
CA HIS A 52 -4.00 -15.63 -2.36
C HIS A 52 -3.75 -15.58 -0.86
N SER A 53 -2.87 -16.46 -0.37
CA SER A 53 -2.35 -16.41 1.00
C SER A 53 -1.27 -15.32 1.11
N ILE A 54 -1.50 -14.32 1.96
CA ILE A 54 -0.48 -13.30 2.26
C ILE A 54 0.73 -13.96 2.93
N GLU A 55 0.51 -14.90 3.86
CA GLU A 55 1.58 -15.62 4.55
C GLU A 55 2.52 -16.32 3.56
N GLU A 56 1.97 -17.07 2.60
CA GLU A 56 2.77 -17.75 1.58
C GLU A 56 3.52 -16.77 0.67
N PHE A 57 2.86 -15.68 0.29
CA PHE A 57 3.47 -14.64 -0.53
C PHE A 57 4.64 -13.95 0.20
N CYS A 58 4.43 -13.51 1.44
CA CYS A 58 5.46 -12.85 2.26
C CYS A 58 6.61 -13.82 2.60
N ALA A 59 6.31 -15.08 2.88
CA ALA A 59 7.33 -16.11 3.12
C ALA A 59 8.20 -16.34 1.88
N SER A 60 7.62 -16.35 0.69
CA SER A 60 8.38 -16.50 -0.57
C SER A 60 9.26 -15.29 -0.86
N ALA A 61 8.75 -14.06 -0.63
CA ALA A 61 9.50 -12.83 -0.80
C ALA A 61 10.62 -12.68 0.25
N GLY A 62 10.37 -13.08 1.51
CA GLY A 62 11.36 -13.05 2.59
C GLY A 62 12.50 -14.06 2.45
N ALA A 63 12.29 -15.15 1.70
CA ALA A 63 13.32 -16.17 1.46
C ALA A 63 14.55 -15.63 0.71
N GLU A 64 14.43 -14.51 0.02
CA GLU A 64 15.54 -13.84 -0.67
C GLU A 64 16.31 -12.85 0.22
N GLY A 65 15.88 -12.64 1.48
CA GLY A 65 16.45 -11.67 2.41
C GLY A 65 16.83 -12.27 3.77
N ASN A 66 17.30 -11.41 4.69
CA ASN A 66 17.66 -11.78 6.07
C ASN A 66 16.46 -11.67 7.05
N ALA A 67 15.25 -11.62 6.54
CA ALA A 67 14.03 -11.52 7.33
C ALA A 67 13.25 -12.84 7.32
N SER A 68 12.70 -13.23 8.48
CA SER A 68 11.79 -14.35 8.59
C SER A 68 10.44 -13.89 9.13
N TYR A 69 9.37 -14.23 8.42
CA TYR A 69 8.00 -13.96 8.82
C TYR A 69 7.51 -15.08 9.76
N HIS A 70 7.13 -14.73 10.98
CA HIS A 70 6.72 -15.70 11.98
C HIS A 70 5.20 -15.86 12.10
N LYS A 71 4.46 -14.84 11.74
CA LYS A 71 3.00 -14.88 11.85
C LYS A 71 2.38 -13.81 10.96
N ASN A 72 1.46 -14.24 10.09
CA ASN A 72 0.55 -13.35 9.40
C ASN A 72 -0.90 -13.72 9.75
N THR A 73 -1.73 -12.74 9.98
CA THR A 73 -3.16 -12.95 10.23
C THR A 73 -3.94 -11.86 9.51
N PHE A 74 -4.58 -12.22 8.40
CA PHE A 74 -5.43 -11.30 7.66
C PHE A 74 -6.86 -11.31 8.20
N ASP A 75 -7.35 -10.14 8.59
CA ASP A 75 -8.73 -9.95 9.03
C ASP A 75 -9.60 -9.45 7.87
N LEU A 76 -10.50 -10.32 7.40
CA LEU A 76 -11.44 -10.00 6.32
C LEU A 76 -12.44 -8.89 6.65
N MET A 77 -12.71 -8.62 7.93
CA MET A 77 -13.66 -7.58 8.33
C MET A 77 -13.05 -6.19 8.28
N THR A 78 -11.77 -6.07 8.57
CA THR A 78 -11.04 -4.81 8.58
C THR A 78 -10.11 -4.65 7.37
N PHE A 79 -9.89 -5.70 6.61
CA PHE A 79 -8.90 -5.78 5.53
C PHE A 79 -7.50 -5.38 6.02
N ARG A 80 -7.14 -5.84 7.22
CA ARG A 80 -5.81 -5.61 7.81
C ARG A 80 -5.05 -6.91 7.97
N ASP A 81 -3.77 -6.85 7.63
CA ASP A 81 -2.81 -7.90 7.93
C ASP A 81 -2.00 -7.53 9.17
N TYR A 82 -1.96 -8.45 10.13
CA TYR A 82 -1.13 -8.34 11.32
C TYR A 82 0.02 -9.32 11.19
N SER A 83 1.24 -8.82 11.13
CA SER A 83 2.42 -9.67 10.97
C SER A 83 3.49 -9.40 12.02
N ILE A 84 4.27 -10.44 12.30
CA ILE A 84 5.48 -10.39 13.12
C ILE A 84 6.64 -10.83 12.24
N THR A 85 7.63 -9.97 12.09
CA THR A 85 8.82 -10.23 11.30
C THR A 85 10.05 -10.14 12.20
N GLU A 86 10.90 -11.14 12.16
CA GLU A 86 12.25 -11.08 12.74
C GLU A 86 13.27 -10.79 11.65
N TRP A 87 14.20 -9.92 11.93
CA TRP A 87 15.29 -9.57 11.05
C TRP A 87 16.58 -9.35 11.82
N MET A 88 17.71 -9.63 11.19
CA MET A 88 19.03 -9.47 11.77
C MET A 88 19.65 -8.16 11.29
N ASP A 89 20.14 -7.34 12.23
CA ASP A 89 20.87 -6.13 11.90
C ASP A 89 22.34 -6.44 11.49
N ASP A 90 23.06 -5.39 11.07
CA ASP A 90 24.45 -5.51 10.61
C ASP A 90 25.42 -5.97 11.73
N ASP A 91 25.06 -5.80 13.00
CA ASP A 91 25.81 -6.23 14.17
C ASP A 91 25.48 -7.66 14.62
N GLY A 92 24.51 -8.31 13.94
CA GLY A 92 24.08 -9.68 14.21
C GLY A 92 23.04 -9.81 15.31
N HIS A 93 22.39 -8.72 15.73
CA HIS A 93 21.30 -8.78 16.70
C HIS A 93 19.99 -9.10 15.98
N ILE A 94 19.18 -9.95 16.60
CA ILE A 94 17.83 -10.25 16.13
C ILE A 94 16.87 -9.18 16.66
N ASN A 95 16.17 -8.55 15.74
CA ASN A 95 15.16 -7.55 16.01
C ASN A 95 13.79 -8.09 15.59
N THR A 96 12.73 -7.68 16.30
CA THR A 96 11.35 -8.05 15.99
C THR A 96 10.56 -6.80 15.64
N THR A 97 9.80 -6.86 14.55
CA THR A 97 8.89 -5.80 14.12
C THR A 97 7.48 -6.36 14.02
N GLU A 98 6.53 -5.67 14.62
CA GLU A 98 5.10 -5.93 14.43
C GLU A 98 4.56 -4.93 13.43
N SER A 99 3.79 -5.38 12.45
CA SER A 99 3.13 -4.53 11.47
C SER A 99 1.61 -4.77 11.44
N ASN A 100 0.89 -3.74 11.03
CA ASN A 100 -0.55 -3.70 10.88
C ASN A 100 -0.87 -2.94 9.61
N GLU A 101 -0.99 -3.65 8.51
CA GLU A 101 -1.09 -3.09 7.17
C GLU A 101 -2.53 -3.16 6.66
N ARG A 102 -3.02 -2.05 6.09
CA ARG A 102 -4.37 -1.97 5.53
C ARG A 102 -4.34 -2.23 4.02
N TYR A 103 -5.11 -3.22 3.58
CA TYR A 103 -5.34 -3.51 2.16
C TYR A 103 -6.61 -2.80 1.70
N TYR A 104 -6.49 -1.96 0.67
CA TYR A 104 -7.61 -1.20 0.13
C TYR A 104 -8.12 -1.80 -1.18
N ILE A 105 -9.43 -1.95 -1.31
CA ILE A 105 -10.01 -2.31 -2.61
C ILE A 105 -10.12 -1.08 -3.53
N PRO A 106 -10.14 -1.26 -4.86
CA PRO A 106 -10.15 -0.15 -5.83
C PRO A 106 -11.27 0.87 -5.63
N SER A 107 -12.45 0.41 -5.22
CA SER A 107 -13.60 1.28 -4.96
C SER A 107 -13.43 2.15 -3.72
N GLU A 108 -12.76 1.65 -2.67
CA GLU A 108 -12.44 2.45 -1.46
C GLU A 108 -11.45 3.57 -1.81
N ILE A 109 -10.35 3.25 -2.50
CA ILE A 109 -9.37 4.26 -2.95
C ILE A 109 -10.04 5.32 -3.82
N THR A 110 -10.87 4.88 -4.76
CA THR A 110 -11.62 5.82 -5.62
C THR A 110 -12.51 6.75 -4.80
N TRP A 111 -13.22 6.21 -3.82
CA TRP A 111 -14.10 6.99 -2.96
C TRP A 111 -13.32 7.96 -2.07
N LEU A 112 -12.25 7.49 -1.40
CA LEU A 112 -11.39 8.33 -0.56
C LEU A 112 -10.81 9.52 -1.34
N LEU A 113 -10.29 9.28 -2.54
CA LEU A 113 -9.72 10.33 -3.37
C LEU A 113 -10.78 11.32 -3.87
N LYS A 114 -11.98 10.84 -4.24
CA LYS A 114 -13.10 11.72 -4.60
C LYS A 114 -13.52 12.63 -3.44
N THR A 115 -13.54 12.14 -2.21
CA THR A 115 -13.84 12.97 -1.02
C THR A 115 -12.79 14.05 -0.77
N LEU A 116 -11.56 13.83 -1.24
CA LEU A 116 -10.45 14.79 -1.17
C LEU A 116 -10.41 15.78 -2.36
N GLY A 117 -11.32 15.63 -3.34
CA GLY A 117 -11.48 16.54 -4.46
C GLY A 117 -10.73 16.15 -5.73
N TYR A 118 -10.17 14.94 -5.80
CA TYR A 118 -9.59 14.43 -7.05
C TYR A 118 -10.69 14.11 -8.07
N ARG A 119 -10.49 14.50 -9.32
CA ARG A 119 -11.46 14.35 -10.42
C ARG A 119 -11.14 13.19 -11.33
N THR A 120 -9.86 13.04 -11.67
CA THR A 120 -9.35 11.92 -12.46
C THR A 120 -8.66 10.95 -11.52
N ILE A 121 -9.04 9.68 -11.55
CA ILE A 121 -8.46 8.62 -10.71
C ILE A 121 -8.30 7.40 -11.60
N GLU A 122 -7.08 6.95 -11.75
CA GLU A 122 -6.70 5.77 -12.54
C GLU A 122 -6.02 4.77 -11.62
N LEU A 123 -6.35 3.49 -11.78
CA LEU A 123 -5.85 2.39 -10.96
C LEU A 123 -5.27 1.31 -11.88
N PHE A 124 -4.05 0.89 -11.58
CA PHE A 124 -3.31 -0.09 -12.36
C PHE A 124 -2.69 -1.15 -11.44
N GLY A 125 -2.32 -2.31 -11.98
CA GLY A 125 -1.48 -3.26 -11.28
C GLY A 125 -0.09 -2.66 -11.04
N ALA A 126 0.50 -2.98 -9.89
CA ALA A 126 1.87 -2.59 -9.59
C ALA A 126 2.72 -3.84 -9.39
N LYS A 127 3.81 -3.94 -10.14
CA LYS A 127 4.81 -4.99 -10.03
C LYS A 127 6.11 -4.40 -9.52
N LEU A 128 6.83 -5.13 -8.71
CA LEU A 128 8.10 -4.69 -8.18
C LEU A 128 9.06 -4.25 -9.32
N GLY A 129 9.44 -2.98 -9.30
CA GLY A 129 10.35 -2.39 -10.29
C GLY A 129 9.73 -2.05 -11.65
N ASP A 130 8.44 -2.31 -11.87
CA ASP A 130 7.74 -1.98 -13.12
C ASP A 130 6.35 -1.39 -12.83
N PHE A 131 6.28 -0.05 -12.88
CA PHE A 131 5.05 0.71 -12.68
C PHE A 131 4.57 1.27 -14.01
N SER A 132 3.52 0.66 -14.57
CA SER A 132 3.05 0.98 -15.91
C SER A 132 1.54 1.23 -15.97
N ARG A 133 1.13 2.21 -16.78
CA ARG A 133 -0.29 2.42 -17.14
C ARG A 133 -0.85 1.34 -18.08
N ASN A 134 -0.02 0.44 -18.57
CA ASN A 134 -0.43 -0.64 -19.46
C ASN A 134 -0.87 -1.90 -18.70
N ASP A 135 -0.59 -1.96 -17.40
CA ASP A 135 -0.90 -3.12 -16.56
C ASP A 135 -2.26 -2.93 -15.90
N ALA A 136 -3.28 -3.57 -16.45
CA ALA A 136 -4.61 -3.58 -15.83
C ALA A 136 -4.54 -4.24 -14.45
N LEU A 137 -5.14 -3.59 -13.43
CA LEU A 137 -5.22 -4.16 -12.08
C LEU A 137 -6.02 -5.46 -12.07
N THR A 138 -5.46 -6.48 -11.44
CA THR A 138 -6.07 -7.81 -11.29
C THR A 138 -6.01 -8.29 -9.84
N THR A 139 -6.57 -9.47 -9.58
CA THR A 139 -6.46 -10.16 -8.27
C THR A 139 -5.07 -10.76 -8.03
N GLU A 140 -4.23 -10.84 -9.07
CA GLU A 140 -2.86 -11.37 -9.01
C GLU A 140 -1.84 -10.30 -8.56
N ASP A 141 -2.23 -9.02 -8.55
CA ASP A 141 -1.35 -7.92 -8.20
C ASP A 141 -1.40 -7.70 -6.69
N PHE A 142 -0.24 -7.82 -6.02
CA PHE A 142 -0.12 -7.57 -4.57
C PHE A 142 -0.33 -6.09 -4.23
N GLU A 143 0.14 -5.20 -5.08
CA GLU A 143 -0.03 -3.76 -4.98
C GLU A 143 -0.83 -3.19 -6.15
N MET A 144 -1.42 -2.02 -5.94
CA MET A 144 -1.98 -1.21 -7.02
C MET A 144 -1.25 0.13 -7.13
N LEU A 145 -1.03 0.58 -8.36
CA LEU A 145 -0.57 1.91 -8.70
C LEU A 145 -1.78 2.82 -8.86
N VAL A 146 -1.76 3.94 -8.17
CA VAL A 146 -2.82 4.96 -8.20
C VAL A 146 -2.27 6.26 -8.76
N ILE A 147 -2.96 6.81 -9.77
CA ILE A 147 -2.67 8.12 -10.35
C ILE A 147 -3.92 8.98 -10.22
N ALA A 148 -3.83 10.10 -9.52
CA ALA A 148 -4.95 10.98 -9.26
C ALA A 148 -4.63 12.44 -9.57
N GLU A 149 -5.59 13.16 -10.16
CA GLU A 149 -5.46 14.59 -10.49
C GLU A 149 -6.62 15.39 -9.88
N LYS A 150 -6.26 16.56 -9.32
CA LYS A 150 -7.20 17.54 -8.75
C LYS A 150 -7.92 18.35 -9.81
#